data_53bef12d41ffa7707d2a49978fae3665
#
_entry.id   53bef12d41ffa7707d2a49978fae3665
#
_cell.length_a   1.000
_cell.length_b   1.000
_cell.length_c   1.000
_cell.angle_alpha   90.00
_cell.angle_beta   90.00
_cell.angle_gamma   90.00
#
_symmetry.space_group_name_H-M   'P 1'
#
loop_
_entity.id
_entity.type
_entity.pdbx_description
1 polymer ?
#
loop_
_entity_poly.entity_id
_entity_poly.type
_entity_poly.pdbx_seq_one_letter_code
_entity_poly.pdbx_strand_id
1 'polypeptide(L)'
;MNASVAIQTLPEVYDNEEIVRIVDEVIAYIKSTGLKYYVGPFETTIEGEYDELMDIVKECQHVAIRAGAPGVMAYVKVSFKPDGDLLTIDRKVTKHHTDEK
;
A
#
# COMPACT_ATOMS: atom_id res chain seq x y z
N MET A 1 -6.78 -4.06 -15.36
CA MET A 1 -6.18 -3.04 -14.49
C MET A 1 -5.14 -2.24 -15.24
N ASN A 2 -5.02 -0.98 -14.92
CA ASN A 2 -4.08 -0.11 -15.62
C ASN A 2 -3.06 0.55 -14.69
N ALA A 3 -3.08 0.24 -13.40
CA ALA A 3 -2.15 0.84 -12.46
C ALA A 3 -1.80 -0.08 -11.31
N SER A 4 -0.68 0.23 -10.70
CA SER A 4 -0.23 -0.40 -9.46
C SER A 4 0.44 0.69 -8.64
N VAL A 5 0.18 0.71 -7.35
CA VAL A 5 0.87 1.63 -6.43
C VAL A 5 1.50 0.85 -5.30
N ALA A 6 2.64 1.34 -4.84
CA ALA A 6 3.24 0.86 -3.61
C ALA A 6 3.29 2.03 -2.65
N ILE A 7 2.83 1.83 -1.43
CA ILE A 7 2.81 2.88 -0.43
C ILE A 7 3.50 2.42 0.85
N GLN A 8 4.44 3.24 1.31
CA GLN A 8 5.07 3.09 2.61
C GLN A 8 4.60 4.27 3.47
N THR A 9 3.85 3.99 4.51
CA THR A 9 3.31 4.99 5.42
C THR A 9 4.20 5.11 6.63
N LEU A 10 4.69 6.31 6.89
CA LEU A 10 5.59 6.61 8.01
C LEU A 10 4.92 7.62 8.94
N PRO A 11 4.13 7.14 9.91
CA PRO A 11 3.50 8.05 10.87
C PRO A 11 4.56 8.71 11.75
N GLU A 12 4.37 10.01 12.01
CA GLU A 12 5.32 10.79 12.80
C GLU A 12 5.08 10.58 14.29
N VAL A 13 5.40 9.39 14.76
CA VAL A 13 5.37 9.02 16.18
C VAL A 13 6.68 8.30 16.50
N TYR A 14 7.07 8.29 17.78
CA TYR A 14 8.38 7.78 18.18
C TYR A 14 8.32 6.40 18.80
N ASP A 15 7.17 6.00 19.31
CA ASP A 15 7.00 4.70 19.96
C ASP A 15 6.73 3.63 18.89
N ASN A 16 7.54 2.56 18.89
CA ASN A 16 7.41 1.48 17.92
C ASN A 16 6.04 0.82 17.97
N GLU A 17 5.44 0.67 19.15
CA GLU A 17 4.11 0.08 19.26
C GLU A 17 3.04 0.96 18.62
N GLU A 18 3.18 2.27 18.76
CA GLU A 18 2.27 3.22 18.11
C GLU A 18 2.45 3.20 16.58
N ILE A 19 3.69 3.10 16.11
CA ILE A 19 3.95 2.99 14.67
C ILE A 19 3.23 1.76 14.12
N VAL A 20 3.43 0.61 14.76
CA VAL A 20 2.81 -0.65 14.32
C VAL A 20 1.29 -0.54 14.34
N ARG A 21 0.72 0.02 15.40
CA ARG A 21 -0.73 0.17 15.53
C ARG A 21 -1.31 1.01 14.40
N ILE A 22 -0.67 2.14 14.11
CA ILE A 22 -1.16 3.05 13.06
C ILE A 22 -1.00 2.42 11.68
N VAL A 23 0.13 1.78 11.42
CA VAL A 23 0.37 1.09 10.14
C VAL A 23 -0.64 -0.05 9.96
N ASP A 24 -0.96 -0.77 11.03
CA ASP A 24 -1.98 -1.83 10.96
C ASP A 24 -3.34 -1.28 10.60
N GLU A 25 -3.70 -0.09 11.08
CA GLU A 25 -4.95 0.57 10.69
C GLU A 25 -4.96 0.90 9.19
N VAL A 26 -3.84 1.37 8.66
CA VAL A 26 -3.71 1.66 7.23
C VAL A 26 -3.86 0.38 6.41
N ILE A 27 -3.21 -0.70 6.84
CA ILE A 27 -3.30 -2.00 6.16
C ILE A 27 -4.73 -2.53 6.21
N ALA A 28 -5.41 -2.40 7.35
CA ALA A 28 -6.81 -2.81 7.48
C ALA A 28 -7.70 -2.04 6.51
N TYR A 29 -7.46 -0.74 6.35
CA TYR A 29 -8.18 0.05 5.36
C TYR A 29 -7.93 -0.49 3.95
N ILE A 30 -6.67 -0.73 3.57
CA ILE A 30 -6.33 -1.26 2.26
C ILE A 30 -7.07 -2.58 2.01
N LYS A 31 -7.04 -3.46 2.99
CA LYS A 31 -7.77 -4.74 2.90
C LYS A 31 -9.26 -4.52 2.66
N SER A 32 -9.84 -3.51 3.27
CA SER A 32 -11.28 -3.22 3.16
C SER A 32 -11.68 -2.78 1.76
N THR A 33 -10.74 -2.34 0.93
CA THR A 33 -11.04 -1.92 -0.45
C THR A 33 -11.42 -3.07 -1.36
N GLY A 34 -11.06 -4.29 -0.99
CA GLY A 34 -11.32 -5.48 -1.81
C GLY A 34 -10.37 -5.65 -2.98
N LEU A 35 -9.44 -4.74 -3.18
CA LEU A 35 -8.47 -4.85 -4.28
C LEU A 35 -7.37 -5.84 -3.94
N LYS A 36 -6.69 -6.34 -4.96
CA LYS A 36 -5.52 -7.20 -4.79
C LYS A 36 -4.40 -6.38 -4.15
N TYR A 37 -3.82 -6.89 -3.08
CA TYR A 37 -2.73 -6.22 -2.40
C TYR A 37 -1.71 -7.22 -1.87
N TYR A 38 -0.51 -6.72 -1.58
CA TYR A 38 0.58 -7.51 -1.03
C TYR A 38 1.32 -6.65 -0.01
N VAL A 39 1.34 -7.11 1.25
CA VAL A 39 2.06 -6.43 2.33
C VAL A 39 3.50 -6.91 2.34
N GLY A 40 4.42 -6.02 2.01
CA GLY A 40 5.85 -6.30 2.07
C GLY A 40 6.48 -5.76 3.35
N PRO A 41 7.78 -5.99 3.53
CA PRO A 41 8.46 -5.53 4.74
C PRO A 41 8.60 -4.00 4.84
N PHE A 42 8.56 -3.31 3.71
CA PHE A 42 8.70 -1.85 3.67
C PHE A 42 7.45 -1.15 3.17
N GLU A 43 6.74 -1.77 2.24
CA GLU A 43 5.64 -1.11 1.57
C GLU A 43 4.56 -2.11 1.20
N THR A 44 3.35 -1.60 1.00
CA THR A 44 2.22 -2.40 0.53
C THR A 44 1.94 -2.04 -0.92
N THR A 45 1.85 -3.06 -1.76
CA THR A 45 1.55 -2.89 -3.19
C THR A 45 0.08 -3.21 -3.44
N ILE A 46 -0.59 -2.37 -4.24
CA ILE A 46 -2.01 -2.50 -4.54
C ILE A 46 -2.20 -2.39 -6.05
N GLU A 47 -3.05 -3.25 -6.60
CA GLU A 47 -3.37 -3.27 -8.03
C GLU A 47 -4.79 -2.79 -8.25
N GLY A 48 -5.02 -2.01 -9.31
CA GLY A 48 -6.36 -1.57 -9.64
C GLY A 48 -6.36 -0.53 -10.74
N GLU A 49 -7.42 0.27 -10.77
CA GLU A 49 -7.54 1.38 -11.70
C GLU A 49 -6.91 2.63 -11.09
N TYR A 50 -6.28 3.42 -11.94
CA TYR A 50 -5.44 4.53 -11.52
C TYR A 50 -6.16 5.51 -10.58
N ASP A 51 -7.34 5.99 -10.99
CA ASP A 51 -8.05 6.99 -10.19
C ASP A 51 -8.42 6.45 -8.81
N GLU A 52 -8.88 5.19 -8.78
CA GLU A 52 -9.22 4.53 -7.52
C GLU A 52 -8.00 4.37 -6.64
N LEU A 53 -6.86 3.96 -7.22
CA LEU A 53 -5.63 3.79 -6.45
C LEU A 53 -5.12 5.12 -5.88
N MET A 54 -5.24 6.20 -6.63
CA MET A 54 -4.82 7.51 -6.13
C MET A 54 -5.71 7.98 -4.99
N ASP A 55 -7.01 7.67 -5.04
CA ASP A 55 -7.92 7.94 -3.93
C ASP A 55 -7.54 7.13 -2.69
N ILE A 56 -7.14 5.87 -2.89
CA ILE A 56 -6.69 5.00 -1.80
C ILE A 56 -5.40 5.54 -1.17
N VAL A 57 -4.44 5.99 -1.98
CA VAL A 57 -3.20 6.60 -1.48
C VAL A 57 -3.52 7.80 -0.59
N LYS A 58 -4.42 8.65 -1.05
CA LYS A 58 -4.86 9.80 -0.28
C LYS A 58 -5.50 9.39 1.03
N GLU A 59 -6.43 8.43 0.99
CA GLU A 59 -7.14 7.98 2.18
C GLU A 59 -6.23 7.29 3.19
N CYS A 60 -5.21 6.58 2.74
CA CYS A 60 -4.24 5.96 3.66
C CYS A 60 -3.61 6.99 4.59
N GLN A 61 -3.34 8.19 4.08
CA GLN A 61 -2.77 9.25 4.90
C GLN A 61 -3.79 9.77 5.91
N HIS A 62 -5.04 9.94 5.49
CA HIS A 62 -6.12 10.32 6.41
C HIS A 62 -6.35 9.27 7.50
N VAL A 63 -6.26 8.00 7.15
CA VAL A 63 -6.40 6.91 8.13
C VAL A 63 -5.32 7.03 9.21
N ALA A 64 -4.06 7.29 8.81
CA ALA A 64 -2.97 7.44 9.77
C ALA A 64 -3.22 8.61 10.73
N ILE A 65 -3.72 9.73 10.21
CA ILE A 65 -4.04 10.89 11.05
C ILE A 65 -5.19 10.57 12.01
N ARG A 66 -6.24 9.93 11.51
CA ARG A 66 -7.37 9.56 12.37
C ARG A 66 -6.98 8.54 13.44
N ALA A 67 -5.97 7.72 13.15
CA ALA A 67 -5.45 6.75 14.11
C ALA A 67 -4.57 7.37 15.19
N GLY A 68 -4.27 8.66 15.07
CA GLY A 68 -3.58 9.39 16.12
C GLY A 68 -2.23 9.99 15.74
N ALA A 69 -1.76 9.80 14.50
CA ALA A 69 -0.51 10.41 14.08
C ALA A 69 -0.70 11.92 13.91
N PRO A 70 0.18 12.75 14.47
CA PRO A 70 0.10 14.20 14.26
C PRO A 70 0.49 14.62 12.85
N GLY A 71 1.24 13.77 12.16
CA GLY A 71 1.63 13.97 10.78
C GLY A 71 2.03 12.62 10.21
N VAL A 72 2.15 12.55 8.89
CA VAL A 72 2.54 11.33 8.21
C VAL A 72 3.36 11.68 6.97
N MET A 73 4.44 10.93 6.76
CA MET A 73 5.20 10.96 5.53
C MET A 73 4.87 9.66 4.76
N ALA A 74 4.71 9.75 3.47
CA ALA A 74 4.46 8.57 2.65
C ALA A 74 5.39 8.57 1.46
N TYR A 75 6.01 7.41 1.21
CA TYR A 75 6.69 7.15 -0.05
C TYR A 75 5.75 6.38 -0.93
N VAL A 76 5.53 6.87 -2.14
CA VAL A 76 4.56 6.26 -3.06
C VAL A 76 5.23 6.05 -4.41
N LYS A 77 5.14 4.82 -4.91
CA LYS A 77 5.56 4.48 -6.26
C LYS A 77 4.31 4.18 -7.06
N VAL A 78 4.24 4.73 -8.27
CA VAL A 78 3.08 4.54 -9.14
C VAL A 78 3.56 3.98 -10.47
N SER A 79 2.95 2.89 -10.89
CA SER A 79 3.10 2.37 -12.24
C SER A 79 1.76 2.51 -12.93
N PHE A 80 1.72 3.24 -14.04
CA PHE A 80 0.48 3.55 -14.74
C PHE A 80 0.67 3.30 -16.23
N LYS A 81 -0.22 2.48 -16.80
CA LYS A 81 -0.20 2.16 -18.21
C LYS A 81 -1.63 2.19 -18.71
N PRO A 82 -2.09 3.36 -19.23
CA PRO A 82 -3.50 3.55 -19.57
C PRO A 82 -4.07 2.52 -20.55
N ASP A 83 -3.27 2.11 -21.52
CA ASP A 83 -3.73 1.25 -22.60
C ASP A 83 -3.21 -0.17 -22.53
N GLY A 84 -2.63 -0.57 -21.41
CA GLY A 84 -1.95 -1.84 -21.40
C GLY A 84 -2.09 -2.62 -20.12
N ASP A 85 -1.45 -3.77 -20.15
CA ASP A 85 -1.40 -4.65 -19.01
C ASP A 85 -0.12 -4.42 -18.23
N LEU A 86 -0.25 -4.28 -16.92
CA LEU A 86 0.89 -4.23 -16.02
C LEU A 86 1.26 -5.65 -15.58
N LEU A 87 2.51 -5.79 -15.16
CA LEU A 87 2.91 -7.00 -14.46
C LEU A 87 2.21 -7.01 -13.10
N THR A 88 1.46 -8.08 -12.85
CA THR A 88 0.75 -8.22 -11.58
C THR A 88 1.70 -8.54 -10.44
N ILE A 89 1.21 -8.38 -9.22
CA ILE A 89 1.96 -8.78 -8.03
C ILE A 89 2.34 -10.25 -8.14
N ASP A 90 1.41 -11.11 -8.53
CA ASP A 90 1.64 -12.53 -8.63
C ASP A 90 2.76 -12.85 -9.62
N ARG A 91 2.78 -12.19 -10.79
CA ARG A 91 3.83 -12.40 -11.76
C ARG A 91 5.19 -11.91 -11.28
N LYS A 92 5.21 -10.85 -10.46
CA LYS A 92 6.46 -10.28 -9.96
C LYS A 92 7.08 -11.11 -8.85
N VAL A 93 6.28 -11.72 -8.00
CA VAL A 93 6.76 -12.34 -6.76
C VAL A 93 6.63 -13.85 -6.68
N THR A 94 5.68 -14.46 -7.40
CA THR A 94 5.39 -15.89 -7.27
C THR A 94 6.63 -16.76 -7.50
N LYS A 95 7.40 -16.47 -8.52
CA LYS A 95 8.60 -17.27 -8.83
C LYS A 95 9.62 -17.23 -7.69
N HIS A 96 9.67 -16.14 -6.94
CA HIS A 96 10.59 -16.02 -5.81
C HIS A 96 10.06 -16.76 -4.59
N HIS A 97 8.76 -16.79 -4.41
CA HIS A 97 8.13 -17.49 -3.27
C HIS A 97 8.08 -18.99 -3.47
N THR A 98 7.96 -19.46 -4.72
CA THR A 98 7.98 -20.89 -5.00
C THR A 98 9.35 -21.52 -4.77
N ASP A 99 10.42 -20.74 -4.85
CA ASP A 99 11.78 -21.21 -4.64
C ASP A 99 12.17 -21.25 -3.16
N GLU A 100 11.34 -20.69 -2.30
CA GLU A 100 11.56 -20.62 -0.86
C GLU A 100 10.98 -21.89 -0.20
N LYS A 101 11.75 -22.93 -0.16
CA LYS A 101 11.28 -24.18 0.46
C LYS A 101 12.20 -24.67 1.55
#